data_9e1dbc3a87409290c78b32fbd1ba6fa5
#
_entry.id   9e1dbc3a87409290c78b32fbd1ba6fa5
#
_cell.length_a   1.000
_cell.length_b   1.000
_cell.length_c   1.000
_cell.angle_alpha   90.00
_cell.angle_beta   90.00
_cell.angle_gamma   90.00
#
_symmetry.space_group_name_H-M   'P 1'
#
loop_
_entity.id
_entity.type
_entity.pdbx_description
1 polymer ?
#
loop_
_entity_poly.entity_id
_entity_poly.type
_entity_poly.pdbx_seq_one_letter_code
_entity_poly.pdbx_strand_id
1 'polypeptide(L)'
;MTMQLSPALVLGVALCLGCGQPLLQAPERPFSVLWNIPSAHCIARFGVHLPLEALGITANRGQRFHGQNVTIFYKNQLGLYPYLGPRGTAHNGGIPQAVPLDRHLAQAAYQIHHSLGPGFIGLAVLDWEEWSPLWAGNWGHRQAYPAASWAWAQRLFPYLDPQEQLHKAQTGFEQAVRALMEDTLQLGQALQPCGLWGFYYFPACGNGWHGMPSNYTGHCHAATLACNTQLHWLWAASSALFPSIYLPPRLRLPPTHHQAFVXYRLEEAFRVALAGHPHPLPVLAYARLTHWSSGRFLSQDDLVQTIGVGAALGAAGVVLWGDLSFSSSEEECWRLYDYLVGTLGPYVINVTRAAMACSHQRCHGQGRCAWRDPEQMEAFLHLQPHGSPGAWESFSCRCYRGGAGPTCQEPRPEEAA
;
A
#
# COMPACT_ATOMS: atom_id res chain seq x y z
N MET A 1 -26.34 -47.92 0.05
CA MET A 1 -24.95 -47.69 0.53
C MET A 1 -24.28 -46.71 -0.42
N THR A 2 -24.41 -45.45 -0.14
CA THR A 2 -23.81 -44.38 -0.93
C THR A 2 -22.60 -43.80 -0.14
N MET A 3 -21.42 -44.07 -0.65
CA MET A 3 -20.20 -43.50 -0.09
C MET A 3 -20.09 -42.03 -0.48
N GLN A 4 -20.18 -41.17 0.51
CA GLN A 4 -19.81 -39.75 0.33
C GLN A 4 -18.28 -39.64 0.39
N LEU A 5 -17.70 -39.27 -0.73
CA LEU A 5 -16.29 -38.91 -0.77
C LEU A 5 -16.19 -37.41 -0.41
N SER A 6 -15.61 -37.13 0.73
CA SER A 6 -15.24 -35.77 1.15
C SER A 6 -13.96 -35.36 0.40
N PRO A 7 -13.95 -34.22 -0.29
CA PRO A 7 -12.69 -33.75 -0.88
C PRO A 7 -11.83 -33.14 0.23
N ALA A 8 -10.88 -33.89 0.71
CA ALA A 8 -9.79 -33.33 1.52
C ALA A 8 -8.94 -32.44 0.62
N LEU A 9 -9.05 -31.13 0.81
CA LEU A 9 -8.15 -30.19 0.19
C LEU A 9 -6.76 -30.41 0.80
N VAL A 10 -5.92 -31.10 0.06
CA VAL A 10 -4.50 -31.18 0.42
C VAL A 10 -3.87 -29.83 0.10
N LEU A 11 -3.81 -28.95 1.10
CA LEU A 11 -2.98 -27.76 1.04
C LEU A 11 -1.52 -28.24 1.03
N GLY A 12 -1.00 -28.46 -0.16
CA GLY A 12 0.43 -28.64 -0.33
C GLY A 12 1.13 -27.32 0.00
N VAL A 13 1.88 -27.31 1.08
CA VAL A 13 2.85 -26.26 1.32
C VAL A 13 3.91 -26.41 0.23
N ALA A 14 3.70 -25.72 -0.90
CA ALA A 14 4.73 -25.58 -1.89
C ALA A 14 5.84 -24.71 -1.28
N LEU A 15 6.87 -25.37 -0.80
CA LEU A 15 8.12 -24.69 -0.50
C LEU A 15 8.52 -23.91 -1.74
N CYS A 16 8.55 -22.58 -1.63
CA CYS A 16 8.99 -21.70 -2.71
C CYS A 16 10.50 -21.83 -2.96
N LEU A 17 10.89 -23.01 -3.47
CA LEU A 17 12.23 -23.20 -4.03
C LEU A 17 12.19 -22.68 -5.47
N GLY A 18 12.20 -21.36 -5.64
CA GLY A 18 12.20 -20.84 -7.01
C GLY A 18 11.76 -19.41 -7.23
N CYS A 19 11.34 -18.69 -6.19
CA CYS A 19 11.18 -17.25 -6.37
C CYS A 19 12.56 -16.63 -6.53
N GLY A 20 12.85 -16.09 -7.69
CA GLY A 20 13.95 -15.14 -7.83
C GLY A 20 13.80 -14.10 -6.72
N GLN A 21 14.88 -13.46 -6.33
CA GLN A 21 14.84 -12.48 -5.23
C GLN A 21 13.68 -11.50 -5.48
N PRO A 22 12.73 -11.38 -4.52
CA PRO A 22 11.64 -10.43 -4.68
C PRO A 22 12.19 -9.03 -4.93
N LEU A 23 11.49 -8.28 -5.75
CA LEU A 23 11.87 -6.93 -6.20
C LEU A 23 12.37 -6.04 -5.05
N LEU A 24 11.89 -6.27 -3.84
CA LEU A 24 12.15 -5.43 -2.66
C LEU A 24 13.07 -6.05 -1.61
N GLN A 25 13.55 -7.27 -1.84
CA GLN A 25 14.51 -7.92 -0.94
C GLN A 25 15.91 -8.05 -1.56
N ALA A 26 16.08 -7.41 -2.71
CA ALA A 26 17.41 -7.34 -3.30
C ALA A 26 18.31 -6.47 -2.41
N PRO A 27 19.47 -6.99 -1.97
CA PRO A 27 20.40 -6.18 -1.17
C PRO A 27 20.81 -4.89 -1.86
N GLU A 28 20.63 -4.85 -3.18
CA GLU A 28 21.01 -3.74 -4.03
C GLU A 28 19.98 -2.60 -4.05
N ARG A 29 18.79 -2.78 -3.45
CA ARG A 29 17.73 -1.76 -3.48
C ARG A 29 17.02 -1.66 -2.12
N PRO A 30 17.68 -1.09 -1.11
CA PRO A 30 17.05 -0.94 0.20
C PRO A 30 15.84 -0.02 0.20
N PHE A 31 15.75 0.91 -0.76
CA PHE A 31 14.58 1.78 -0.95
C PHE A 31 14.29 1.92 -2.43
N SER A 32 13.07 1.57 -2.84
CA SER A 32 12.64 1.59 -4.24
C SER A 32 11.60 2.67 -4.51
N VAL A 33 11.70 3.31 -5.66
CA VAL A 33 10.68 4.26 -6.14
C VAL A 33 10.01 3.63 -7.36
N LEU A 34 8.71 3.36 -7.26
CA LEU A 34 7.95 2.68 -8.31
C LEU A 34 6.98 3.64 -8.98
N TRP A 35 6.80 3.50 -10.29
CA TRP A 35 5.98 4.37 -11.12
C TRP A 35 4.65 3.69 -11.43
N ASN A 36 3.56 4.23 -10.88
CA ASN A 36 2.20 3.76 -11.14
C ASN A 36 1.35 4.91 -11.69
N ILE A 37 1.86 5.53 -12.75
CA ILE A 37 1.19 6.62 -13.48
C ILE A 37 1.02 6.15 -14.94
N PRO A 38 -0.17 6.30 -15.55
CA PRO A 38 -0.41 5.82 -16.91
C PRO A 38 0.22 6.76 -17.95
N SER A 39 1.55 6.73 -18.09
CA SER A 39 2.31 7.64 -18.95
C SER A 39 2.70 7.05 -20.30
N ALA A 40 2.22 5.86 -20.64
CA ALA A 40 2.50 5.23 -21.94
C ALA A 40 2.08 6.10 -23.12
N HIS A 41 1.03 6.92 -22.98
CA HIS A 41 0.57 7.84 -24.03
C HIS A 41 1.62 8.89 -24.38
N CYS A 42 2.47 9.29 -23.41
CA CYS A 42 3.51 10.30 -23.69
C CYS A 42 4.44 9.82 -24.81
N ILE A 43 4.86 8.57 -24.77
CA ILE A 43 5.67 8.00 -25.86
C ILE A 43 4.79 7.70 -27.08
N ALA A 44 3.70 6.96 -26.89
CA ALA A 44 2.94 6.37 -27.99
C ALA A 44 2.21 7.40 -28.86
N ARG A 45 1.76 8.51 -28.27
CA ARG A 45 0.98 9.53 -28.99
C ARG A 45 1.78 10.80 -29.27
N PHE A 46 2.68 11.17 -28.37
CA PHE A 46 3.31 12.49 -28.40
C PHE A 46 4.83 12.42 -28.59
N GLY A 47 5.44 11.23 -28.57
CA GLY A 47 6.88 11.05 -28.75
C GLY A 47 7.72 11.58 -27.59
N VAL A 48 7.11 11.86 -26.44
CA VAL A 48 7.82 12.37 -25.25
C VAL A 48 8.29 11.19 -24.40
N HIS A 49 9.62 11.03 -24.33
CA HIS A 49 10.26 9.92 -23.62
C HIS A 49 10.62 10.33 -22.19
N LEU A 50 9.90 9.81 -21.19
CA LEU A 50 10.19 10.05 -19.77
C LEU A 50 11.36 9.15 -19.34
N PRO A 51 12.48 9.70 -18.85
CA PRO A 51 13.71 8.92 -18.58
C PRO A 51 13.68 8.23 -17.20
N LEU A 52 12.61 7.48 -16.89
CA LEU A 52 12.35 6.93 -15.55
C LEU A 52 13.50 6.03 -15.07
N GLU A 53 13.95 5.10 -15.92
CA GLU A 53 15.03 4.15 -15.58
C GLU A 53 16.35 4.89 -15.25
N ALA A 54 16.71 5.88 -16.07
CA ALA A 54 17.91 6.69 -15.84
C ALA A 54 17.85 7.48 -14.53
N LEU A 55 16.64 7.78 -14.06
CA LEU A 55 16.39 8.49 -12.80
C LEU A 55 16.22 7.52 -11.60
N GLY A 56 16.42 6.21 -11.81
CA GLY A 56 16.29 5.21 -10.75
C GLY A 56 14.85 4.87 -10.37
N ILE A 57 13.88 5.21 -11.24
CA ILE A 57 12.46 4.96 -11.00
C ILE A 57 12.05 3.69 -11.74
N THR A 58 11.54 2.71 -11.00
CA THR A 58 11.10 1.42 -11.55
C THR A 58 9.69 1.55 -12.14
N ALA A 59 9.57 1.31 -13.44
CA ALA A 59 8.29 1.40 -14.16
C ALA A 59 7.96 0.07 -14.83
N ASN A 60 6.67 -0.15 -15.11
CA ASN A 60 6.25 -1.24 -15.97
C ASN A 60 6.78 -1.03 -17.40
N ARG A 61 6.94 -2.14 -18.13
CA ARG A 61 7.41 -2.10 -19.52
C ARG A 61 6.52 -1.16 -20.35
N GLY A 62 7.16 -0.24 -21.08
CA GLY A 62 6.45 0.75 -21.89
C GLY A 62 5.68 1.76 -21.06
N GLN A 63 5.99 1.89 -19.79
CA GLN A 63 5.35 2.81 -18.84
C GLN A 63 3.82 2.58 -18.75
N ARG A 64 3.39 1.33 -18.95
CA ARG A 64 1.98 0.95 -18.82
C ARG A 64 1.55 0.99 -17.35
N PHE A 65 0.28 1.30 -17.15
CA PHE A 65 -0.30 1.43 -15.80
C PHE A 65 -0.31 0.10 -15.04
N HIS A 66 -0.55 -1.00 -15.76
CA HIS A 66 -0.52 -2.37 -15.23
C HIS A 66 0.61 -3.15 -15.89
N GLY A 67 1.34 -3.93 -15.11
CA GLY A 67 2.43 -4.73 -15.67
C GLY A 67 3.23 -5.48 -14.62
N GLN A 68 4.44 -5.86 -14.99
CA GLN A 68 5.24 -6.80 -14.21
C GLN A 68 5.78 -6.25 -12.89
N ASN A 69 5.89 -4.92 -12.72
CA ASN A 69 6.43 -4.32 -11.49
C ASN A 69 5.33 -3.84 -10.55
N VAL A 70 4.21 -3.33 -11.09
CA VAL A 70 3.08 -2.92 -10.27
C VAL A 70 1.79 -3.05 -11.07
N THR A 71 0.79 -3.68 -10.45
CA THR A 71 -0.58 -3.75 -10.96
C THR A 71 -1.51 -3.41 -9.81
N ILE A 72 -2.36 -2.39 -10.02
CA ILE A 72 -3.40 -2.01 -9.09
C ILE A 72 -4.74 -2.49 -9.67
N PHE A 73 -5.52 -3.19 -8.85
CA PHE A 73 -6.83 -3.73 -9.22
C PHE A 73 -7.93 -2.87 -8.61
N TYR A 74 -8.62 -2.12 -9.44
CA TYR A 74 -9.77 -1.32 -9.03
C TYR A 74 -11.02 -2.19 -8.87
N LYS A 75 -12.09 -1.61 -8.35
CA LYS A 75 -13.36 -2.28 -7.98
C LYS A 75 -13.97 -3.15 -9.07
N ASN A 76 -13.71 -2.83 -10.35
CA ASN A 76 -14.26 -3.59 -11.47
C ASN A 76 -13.24 -4.56 -12.10
N GLN A 77 -12.08 -4.73 -11.50
CA GLN A 77 -10.96 -5.45 -12.12
C GLN A 77 -10.56 -6.73 -11.38
N LEU A 78 -11.13 -6.98 -10.20
CA LEU A 78 -10.80 -8.20 -9.43
C LEU A 78 -12.04 -8.74 -8.72
N GLY A 79 -12.50 -9.91 -9.16
CA GLY A 79 -13.65 -10.59 -8.60
C GLY A 79 -14.96 -9.84 -8.82
N LEU A 80 -15.88 -10.04 -7.89
CA LEU A 80 -17.20 -9.41 -7.89
C LEU A 80 -17.31 -8.46 -6.70
N TYR A 81 -16.47 -7.44 -6.67
CA TYR A 81 -16.49 -6.44 -5.58
C TYR A 81 -17.86 -5.74 -5.55
N PRO A 82 -18.58 -5.78 -4.41
CA PRO A 82 -19.92 -5.19 -4.32
C PRO A 82 -19.85 -3.69 -4.01
N TYR A 83 -20.67 -2.91 -4.69
CA TYR A 83 -20.77 -1.48 -4.39
C TYR A 83 -22.09 -0.91 -4.87
N LEU A 84 -22.44 0.23 -4.27
CA LEU A 84 -23.61 1.02 -4.65
C LEU A 84 -23.14 2.17 -5.55
N GLY A 85 -23.62 2.17 -6.78
CA GLY A 85 -23.33 3.22 -7.76
C GLY A 85 -24.16 4.47 -7.49
N PRO A 86 -24.03 5.49 -8.33
CA PRO A 86 -24.85 6.69 -8.23
C PRO A 86 -26.33 6.32 -8.22
N ARG A 87 -27.12 6.99 -7.41
CA ARG A 87 -28.56 6.75 -7.22
C ARG A 87 -28.87 5.39 -6.61
N GLY A 88 -27.89 4.74 -5.95
CA GLY A 88 -28.10 3.48 -5.23
C GLY A 88 -28.17 2.23 -6.08
N THR A 89 -27.75 2.31 -7.36
CA THR A 89 -27.70 1.12 -8.23
C THR A 89 -26.73 0.09 -7.67
N ALA A 90 -27.22 -1.13 -7.43
CA ALA A 90 -26.43 -2.20 -6.86
C ALA A 90 -25.55 -2.87 -7.93
N HIS A 91 -24.27 -2.93 -7.69
CA HIS A 91 -23.30 -3.69 -8.51
C HIS A 91 -22.83 -4.90 -7.69
N ASN A 92 -22.88 -6.08 -8.27
CA ASN A 92 -22.51 -7.35 -7.63
C ASN A 92 -23.23 -7.54 -6.28
N GLY A 93 -24.53 -7.19 -6.24
CA GLY A 93 -25.36 -7.27 -5.04
C GLY A 93 -25.33 -6.03 -4.16
N GLY A 94 -24.43 -5.09 -4.41
CA GLY A 94 -24.37 -3.79 -3.73
C GLY A 94 -23.73 -3.79 -2.35
N ILE A 95 -23.84 -4.89 -1.61
CA ILE A 95 -23.30 -5.03 -0.25
C ILE A 95 -22.53 -6.34 -0.12
N PRO A 96 -21.54 -6.42 0.78
CA PRO A 96 -20.70 -7.63 0.92
C PRO A 96 -21.47 -8.92 1.15
N GLN A 97 -22.52 -8.92 1.96
CA GLN A 97 -23.33 -10.11 2.29
C GLN A 97 -24.06 -10.67 1.08
N ALA A 98 -24.25 -9.89 0.01
CA ALA A 98 -25.00 -10.33 -1.17
C ALA A 98 -24.10 -10.95 -2.25
N VAL A 99 -22.79 -11.01 -2.03
CA VAL A 99 -21.86 -11.57 -3.03
C VAL A 99 -21.71 -13.07 -2.82
N PRO A 100 -21.92 -13.89 -3.86
CA PRO A 100 -21.56 -15.32 -3.77
C PRO A 100 -20.04 -15.44 -3.82
N LEU A 101 -19.43 -15.76 -2.68
CA LEU A 101 -17.98 -15.75 -2.48
C LEU A 101 -17.25 -16.71 -3.46
N ASP A 102 -17.81 -17.90 -3.71
CA ASP A 102 -17.25 -18.87 -4.64
C ASP A 102 -17.14 -18.30 -6.07
N ARG A 103 -18.18 -17.58 -6.51
CA ARG A 103 -18.18 -16.95 -7.83
C ARG A 103 -17.23 -15.77 -7.89
N HIS A 104 -17.14 -15.01 -6.79
CA HIS A 104 -16.17 -13.92 -6.65
C HIS A 104 -14.74 -14.45 -6.82
N LEU A 105 -14.39 -15.52 -6.08
CA LEU A 105 -13.05 -16.09 -6.12
C LEU A 105 -12.73 -16.71 -7.49
N ALA A 106 -13.70 -17.37 -8.13
CA ALA A 106 -13.49 -17.91 -9.47
C ALA A 106 -13.20 -16.80 -10.49
N GLN A 107 -13.96 -15.70 -10.42
CA GLN A 107 -13.73 -14.53 -11.29
C GLN A 107 -12.38 -13.89 -10.99
N ALA A 108 -12.03 -13.75 -9.70
CA ALA A 108 -10.74 -13.19 -9.29
C ALA A 108 -9.56 -14.03 -9.80
N ALA A 109 -9.66 -15.37 -9.69
CA ALA A 109 -8.62 -16.29 -10.18
C ALA A 109 -8.39 -16.10 -11.69
N TYR A 110 -9.47 -16.01 -12.46
CA TYR A 110 -9.41 -15.77 -13.91
C TYR A 110 -8.69 -14.44 -14.19
N GLN A 111 -9.08 -13.37 -13.49
CA GLN A 111 -8.52 -12.04 -13.71
C GLN A 111 -7.05 -11.96 -13.30
N ILE A 112 -6.65 -12.59 -12.19
CA ILE A 112 -5.25 -12.64 -11.76
C ILE A 112 -4.41 -13.34 -12.84
N HIS A 113 -4.88 -14.47 -13.33
CA HIS A 113 -4.17 -15.25 -14.35
C HIS A 113 -3.96 -14.45 -15.65
N HIS A 114 -4.95 -13.61 -16.02
CA HIS A 114 -4.88 -12.83 -17.26
C HIS A 114 -4.12 -11.52 -17.10
N SER A 115 -4.13 -10.93 -15.90
CA SER A 115 -3.49 -9.63 -15.64
C SER A 115 -2.04 -9.74 -15.25
N LEU A 116 -1.68 -10.82 -14.55
CA LEU A 116 -0.31 -11.03 -14.05
C LEU A 116 0.33 -12.18 -14.80
N GLY A 117 1.53 -11.95 -15.31
CA GLY A 117 2.29 -12.99 -16.00
C GLY A 117 2.79 -14.06 -15.03
N PRO A 118 3.18 -15.22 -15.57
CA PRO A 118 3.72 -16.30 -14.74
C PRO A 118 4.99 -15.83 -14.01
N GLY A 119 5.11 -16.20 -12.75
CA GLY A 119 6.25 -15.81 -11.91
C GLY A 119 6.26 -14.33 -11.54
N PHE A 120 5.09 -13.70 -11.42
CA PHE A 120 4.98 -12.29 -11.03
C PHE A 120 5.63 -12.05 -9.66
N ILE A 121 6.54 -11.06 -9.61
CA ILE A 121 7.30 -10.70 -8.38
C ILE A 121 7.04 -9.25 -7.96
N GLY A 122 6.15 -8.55 -8.65
CA GLY A 122 5.85 -7.14 -8.42
C GLY A 122 4.81 -6.90 -7.32
N LEU A 123 4.26 -5.70 -7.33
CA LEU A 123 3.22 -5.28 -6.39
C LEU A 123 1.85 -5.53 -6.99
N ALA A 124 1.01 -6.29 -6.29
CA ALA A 124 -0.39 -6.54 -6.62
C ALA A 124 -1.24 -5.83 -5.58
N VAL A 125 -1.75 -4.66 -5.93
CA VAL A 125 -2.43 -3.76 -4.99
C VAL A 125 -3.94 -3.78 -5.30
N LEU A 126 -4.76 -3.99 -4.26
CA LEU A 126 -6.22 -3.96 -4.39
C LEU A 126 -6.73 -2.61 -3.91
N ASP A 127 -7.51 -1.92 -4.75
CA ASP A 127 -8.06 -0.60 -4.45
C ASP A 127 -9.58 -0.68 -4.35
N TRP A 128 -10.08 -1.03 -3.16
CA TRP A 128 -11.49 -1.18 -2.83
C TRP A 128 -11.87 -0.14 -1.77
N GLU A 129 -12.40 1.00 -2.21
CA GLU A 129 -12.62 2.18 -1.35
C GLU A 129 -14.09 2.52 -1.05
N GLU A 130 -15.03 1.76 -1.63
CA GLU A 130 -16.44 2.16 -1.56
C GLU A 130 -17.03 2.01 -0.14
N TRP A 131 -16.55 1.03 0.64
CA TRP A 131 -16.97 0.82 2.02
C TRP A 131 -15.75 0.58 2.92
N SER A 132 -15.98 0.74 4.22
CA SER A 132 -14.97 0.42 5.25
C SER A 132 -15.14 -1.03 5.71
N PRO A 133 -14.04 -1.75 6.02
CA PRO A 133 -14.15 -3.13 6.52
C PRO A 133 -14.91 -3.29 7.83
N LEU A 134 -14.91 -2.25 8.67
CA LEU A 134 -15.62 -2.26 9.94
C LEU A 134 -16.90 -1.44 9.83
N TRP A 135 -17.97 -1.94 10.42
CA TRP A 135 -19.27 -1.27 10.41
C TRP A 135 -19.19 0.20 10.80
N ALA A 136 -18.48 0.47 11.89
CA ALA A 136 -18.34 1.83 12.44
C ALA A 136 -17.62 2.80 11.50
N GLY A 137 -16.90 2.29 10.50
CA GLY A 137 -16.21 3.13 9.51
C GLY A 137 -17.10 3.59 8.36
N ASN A 138 -18.36 3.11 8.31
CA ASN A 138 -19.27 3.42 7.20
C ASN A 138 -20.23 4.55 7.54
N TRP A 139 -19.68 5.76 7.67
CA TRP A 139 -20.43 6.98 7.95
C TRP A 139 -20.26 7.98 6.80
N GLY A 140 -20.98 9.10 6.87
CA GLY A 140 -20.93 10.12 5.82
C GLY A 140 -21.42 9.55 4.48
N HIS A 141 -20.61 9.66 3.44
CA HIS A 141 -20.95 9.15 2.10
C HIS A 141 -21.10 7.62 2.05
N ARG A 142 -20.56 6.90 3.04
CA ARG A 142 -20.66 5.44 3.13
C ARG A 142 -21.88 4.93 3.91
N GLN A 143 -22.70 5.83 4.49
CA GLN A 143 -23.84 5.43 5.31
C GLN A 143 -24.91 4.62 4.55
N ALA A 144 -24.87 4.62 3.22
CA ALA A 144 -25.75 3.81 2.39
C ALA A 144 -25.50 2.30 2.60
N TYR A 145 -24.29 1.89 2.98
CA TYR A 145 -23.94 0.46 3.17
C TYR A 145 -24.60 -0.11 4.45
N PRO A 146 -24.48 0.53 5.62
CA PRO A 146 -25.27 0.09 6.79
C PRO A 146 -26.77 0.06 6.53
N ALA A 147 -27.31 1.07 5.85
CA ALA A 147 -28.74 1.12 5.54
C ALA A 147 -29.18 -0.06 4.66
N ALA A 148 -28.42 -0.33 3.58
CA ALA A 148 -28.70 -1.45 2.68
C ALA A 148 -28.54 -2.80 3.38
N SER A 149 -27.54 -2.92 4.26
CA SER A 149 -27.31 -4.15 5.03
C SER A 149 -28.42 -4.41 6.03
N TRP A 150 -28.94 -3.36 6.66
CA TRP A 150 -30.09 -3.50 7.57
C TRP A 150 -31.34 -3.92 6.79
N ALA A 151 -31.63 -3.30 5.66
CA ALA A 151 -32.76 -3.69 4.81
C ALA A 151 -32.63 -5.16 4.34
N TRP A 152 -31.41 -5.61 4.05
CA TRP A 152 -31.10 -7.00 3.70
C TRP A 152 -31.45 -7.93 4.89
N ALA A 153 -31.03 -7.57 6.11
CA ALA A 153 -31.30 -8.36 7.32
C ALA A 153 -32.79 -8.44 7.62
N GLN A 154 -33.53 -7.34 7.45
CA GLN A 154 -34.99 -7.30 7.64
C GLN A 154 -35.72 -8.29 6.70
N ARG A 155 -35.25 -8.38 5.46
CA ARG A 155 -35.84 -9.33 4.50
C ARG A 155 -35.54 -10.79 4.84
N LEU A 156 -34.34 -11.09 5.32
CA LEU A 156 -33.92 -12.45 5.62
C LEU A 156 -34.42 -12.94 6.98
N PHE A 157 -34.58 -12.03 7.93
CA PHE A 157 -34.92 -12.37 9.32
C PHE A 157 -36.15 -11.56 9.78
N PRO A 158 -37.30 -11.68 9.06
CA PRO A 158 -38.48 -10.87 9.38
C PRO A 158 -39.09 -11.20 10.73
N TYR A 159 -38.73 -12.34 11.33
CA TYR A 159 -39.22 -12.82 12.61
C TYR A 159 -38.45 -12.28 13.82
N LEU A 160 -37.27 -11.64 13.58
CA LEU A 160 -36.46 -11.08 14.64
C LEU A 160 -36.91 -9.64 14.93
N ASP A 161 -36.67 -9.18 16.16
CA ASP A 161 -36.95 -7.78 16.50
C ASP A 161 -35.93 -6.85 15.80
N PRO A 162 -36.25 -5.54 15.73
CA PRO A 162 -35.36 -4.60 15.01
C PRO A 162 -33.93 -4.54 15.52
N GLN A 163 -33.72 -4.72 16.84
CA GLN A 163 -32.38 -4.70 17.41
C GLN A 163 -31.58 -5.95 17.00
N GLU A 164 -32.22 -7.10 17.00
CA GLU A 164 -31.62 -8.36 16.54
C GLU A 164 -31.30 -8.29 15.03
N GLN A 165 -32.22 -7.70 14.23
CA GLN A 165 -32.01 -7.51 12.80
C GLN A 165 -30.81 -6.61 12.55
N LEU A 166 -30.66 -5.53 13.32
CA LEU A 166 -29.50 -4.64 13.21
C LEU A 166 -28.20 -5.38 13.56
N HIS A 167 -28.23 -6.18 14.62
CA HIS A 167 -27.07 -6.99 15.02
C HIS A 167 -26.69 -7.98 13.89
N LYS A 168 -27.68 -8.62 13.26
CA LYS A 168 -27.44 -9.53 12.11
C LYS A 168 -26.83 -8.76 10.92
N ALA A 169 -27.31 -7.53 10.68
CA ALA A 169 -26.75 -6.68 9.63
C ALA A 169 -25.28 -6.36 9.88
N GLN A 170 -24.94 -5.96 11.11
CA GLN A 170 -23.57 -5.58 11.50
C GLN A 170 -22.62 -6.77 11.39
N THR A 171 -22.95 -7.88 12.06
CA THR A 171 -22.08 -9.06 12.09
C THR A 171 -21.96 -9.67 10.70
N GLY A 172 -23.06 -9.77 9.97
CA GLY A 172 -23.06 -10.31 8.60
C GLY A 172 -22.21 -9.45 7.65
N PHE A 173 -22.29 -8.11 7.80
CA PHE A 173 -21.49 -7.20 7.00
C PHE A 173 -19.99 -7.45 7.23
N GLU A 174 -19.56 -7.38 8.51
CA GLU A 174 -18.13 -7.53 8.84
C GLU A 174 -17.58 -8.92 8.50
N GLN A 175 -18.38 -9.97 8.70
CA GLN A 175 -17.99 -11.33 8.31
C GLN A 175 -17.82 -11.46 6.79
N ALA A 176 -18.76 -10.91 6.02
CA ALA A 176 -18.71 -10.96 4.56
C ALA A 176 -17.53 -10.13 4.01
N VAL A 177 -17.30 -8.95 4.60
CA VAL A 177 -16.15 -8.11 4.25
C VAL A 177 -14.84 -8.85 4.49
N ARG A 178 -14.71 -9.45 5.68
CA ARG A 178 -13.50 -10.21 6.02
C ARG A 178 -13.30 -11.35 5.02
N ALA A 179 -14.32 -12.14 4.73
CA ALA A 179 -14.20 -13.23 3.77
C ALA A 179 -13.77 -12.72 2.39
N LEU A 180 -14.43 -11.65 1.89
CA LEU A 180 -14.06 -11.09 0.58
C LEU A 180 -12.60 -10.62 0.53
N MET A 181 -12.16 -9.86 1.53
CA MET A 181 -10.82 -9.27 1.53
C MET A 181 -9.75 -10.34 1.81
N GLU A 182 -9.94 -11.13 2.86
CA GLU A 182 -8.97 -12.13 3.31
C GLU A 182 -8.80 -13.23 2.24
N ASP A 183 -9.90 -13.82 1.74
CA ASP A 183 -9.84 -14.91 0.76
C ASP A 183 -9.28 -14.42 -0.58
N THR A 184 -9.55 -13.17 -0.98
CA THR A 184 -8.97 -12.61 -2.22
C THR A 184 -7.45 -12.48 -2.10
N LEU A 185 -6.93 -12.00 -0.95
CA LEU A 185 -5.48 -11.92 -0.71
C LEU A 185 -4.85 -13.31 -0.71
N GLN A 186 -5.47 -14.28 -0.02
CA GLN A 186 -4.98 -15.64 0.05
C GLN A 186 -4.96 -16.30 -1.34
N LEU A 187 -6.01 -16.08 -2.14
CA LEU A 187 -6.08 -16.57 -3.52
C LEU A 187 -4.95 -15.95 -4.36
N GLY A 188 -4.75 -14.63 -4.26
CA GLY A 188 -3.69 -13.94 -4.98
C GLY A 188 -2.32 -14.50 -4.67
N GLN A 189 -2.03 -14.69 -3.39
CA GLN A 189 -0.74 -15.25 -2.94
C GLN A 189 -0.59 -16.73 -3.33
N ALA A 190 -1.67 -17.50 -3.36
CA ALA A 190 -1.61 -18.89 -3.81
C ALA A 190 -1.29 -18.97 -5.31
N LEU A 191 -1.86 -18.07 -6.12
CA LEU A 191 -1.65 -18.05 -7.58
C LEU A 191 -0.34 -17.38 -7.99
N GLN A 192 0.10 -16.37 -7.25
CA GLN A 192 1.33 -15.60 -7.51
C GLN A 192 2.08 -15.39 -6.19
N PRO A 193 2.72 -16.44 -5.67
CA PRO A 193 3.30 -16.43 -4.31
C PRO A 193 4.49 -15.49 -4.14
N CYS A 194 5.15 -15.10 -5.23
CA CYS A 194 6.30 -14.20 -5.17
C CYS A 194 5.89 -12.73 -5.29
N GLY A 195 4.62 -12.46 -5.61
CA GLY A 195 4.09 -11.10 -5.65
C GLY A 195 3.80 -10.56 -4.25
N LEU A 196 3.80 -9.24 -4.13
CA LEU A 196 3.51 -8.55 -2.87
C LEU A 196 2.07 -8.03 -2.91
N TRP A 197 1.22 -8.65 -2.10
CA TRP A 197 -0.23 -8.45 -2.11
C TRP A 197 -0.70 -7.64 -0.89
N GLY A 198 -1.56 -6.67 -1.10
CA GLY A 198 -2.16 -5.88 -0.04
C GLY A 198 -3.17 -4.88 -0.58
N PHE A 199 -3.84 -4.19 0.33
CA PHE A 199 -4.84 -3.19 -0.05
C PHE A 199 -4.25 -1.78 0.01
N TYR A 200 -4.56 -0.98 -1.01
CA TYR A 200 -4.26 0.45 -1.01
C TYR A 200 -4.99 1.13 0.17
N TYR A 201 -4.36 2.16 0.73
CA TYR A 201 -4.86 2.96 1.84
C TYR A 201 -4.67 2.32 3.22
N PHE A 202 -4.48 0.99 3.30
CA PHE A 202 -4.41 0.28 4.58
C PHE A 202 -2.96 0.06 5.03
N PRO A 203 -2.66 0.31 6.35
CA PRO A 203 -3.59 0.81 7.37
C PRO A 203 -3.93 2.28 7.17
N ALA A 204 -5.15 2.63 7.57
CA ALA A 204 -5.60 4.01 7.56
C ALA A 204 -4.98 4.78 8.74
N CYS A 205 -4.84 6.08 8.58
CA CYS A 205 -4.47 6.98 9.66
C CYS A 205 -5.30 8.25 9.53
N GLY A 206 -6.26 8.40 10.43
CA GLY A 206 -7.10 9.59 10.47
C GLY A 206 -6.34 10.74 11.15
N ASN A 207 -5.42 11.36 10.43
CA ASN A 207 -4.64 12.49 10.96
C ASN A 207 -4.76 13.74 10.07
N GLY A 208 -5.84 13.82 9.31
CA GLY A 208 -6.13 15.02 8.53
C GLY A 208 -6.39 16.21 9.43
N TRP A 209 -6.02 17.39 8.95
CA TRP A 209 -6.16 18.58 9.74
C TRP A 209 -7.58 19.14 9.64
N HIS A 210 -8.20 19.33 10.80
CA HIS A 210 -9.57 19.85 10.93
C HIS A 210 -9.67 20.97 11.98
N GLY A 211 -8.60 21.69 12.24
CA GLY A 211 -8.59 22.70 13.31
C GLY A 211 -7.54 23.79 13.12
N MET A 212 -7.13 24.36 14.25
CA MET A 212 -6.12 25.43 14.24
C MET A 212 -4.72 24.86 13.99
N PRO A 213 -3.92 25.49 13.12
CA PRO A 213 -2.58 24.99 12.80
C PRO A 213 -1.67 24.80 14.03
N SER A 214 -1.84 25.65 15.05
CA SER A 214 -1.00 25.63 16.25
C SER A 214 -1.11 24.33 17.08
N ASN A 215 -2.19 23.57 16.91
CA ASN A 215 -2.45 22.37 17.69
C ASN A 215 -2.28 21.07 16.90
N TYR A 216 -1.75 21.13 15.69
CA TYR A 216 -1.58 19.96 14.85
C TYR A 216 -0.38 19.13 15.31
N THR A 217 -0.60 17.87 15.67
CA THR A 217 0.46 16.96 16.13
C THR A 217 0.85 15.90 15.09
N GLY A 218 -0.01 15.64 14.12
CA GLY A 218 0.20 14.59 13.12
C GLY A 218 -0.23 13.20 13.55
N HIS A 219 -0.49 12.97 14.84
CA HIS A 219 -0.85 11.64 15.35
C HIS A 219 -2.15 11.11 14.72
N CYS A 220 -2.22 9.82 14.48
CA CYS A 220 -3.46 9.16 14.06
C CYS A 220 -4.48 9.21 15.20
N HIS A 221 -5.75 9.46 14.86
CA HIS A 221 -6.81 9.44 15.86
C HIS A 221 -6.92 8.08 16.55
N ALA A 222 -7.15 8.08 17.87
CA ALA A 222 -7.25 6.86 18.67
C ALA A 222 -8.28 5.88 18.10
N ALA A 223 -9.40 6.39 17.59
CA ALA A 223 -10.43 5.54 16.97
C ALA A 223 -9.89 4.80 15.73
N THR A 224 -9.03 5.46 14.93
CA THR A 224 -8.43 4.81 13.76
C THR A 224 -7.43 3.72 14.20
N LEU A 225 -6.62 4.02 15.24
CA LEU A 225 -5.68 3.03 15.79
C LEU A 225 -6.43 1.79 16.30
N ALA A 226 -7.55 2.00 17.01
CA ALA A 226 -8.39 0.91 17.51
C ALA A 226 -8.99 0.09 16.35
N CYS A 227 -9.43 0.74 15.28
CA CYS A 227 -9.91 0.05 14.07
C CYS A 227 -8.82 -0.80 13.45
N ASN A 228 -7.61 -0.25 13.30
CA ASN A 228 -6.49 -1.01 12.71
C ASN A 228 -6.13 -2.22 13.58
N THR A 229 -6.26 -2.11 14.92
CA THR A 229 -6.03 -3.24 15.81
C THR A 229 -7.08 -4.34 15.58
N GLN A 230 -8.34 -3.98 15.34
CA GLN A 230 -9.39 -4.95 15.01
C GLN A 230 -9.16 -5.63 13.64
N LEU A 231 -8.44 -4.97 12.73
CA LEU A 231 -8.15 -5.49 11.40
C LEU A 231 -6.89 -6.38 11.36
N HIS A 232 -6.49 -6.98 12.51
CA HIS A 232 -5.32 -7.86 12.59
C HIS A 232 -5.33 -8.98 11.55
N TRP A 233 -6.53 -9.51 11.21
CA TRP A 233 -6.68 -10.52 10.18
C TRP A 233 -6.25 -10.01 8.79
N LEU A 234 -6.47 -8.72 8.51
CA LEU A 234 -6.10 -8.13 7.23
C LEU A 234 -4.58 -8.02 7.08
N TRP A 235 -3.91 -7.62 8.17
CA TRP A 235 -2.44 -7.58 8.18
C TRP A 235 -1.86 -8.98 8.06
N ALA A 236 -2.43 -9.95 8.77
CA ALA A 236 -1.99 -11.35 8.71
C ALA A 236 -2.16 -11.94 7.30
N ALA A 237 -3.19 -11.52 6.56
CA ALA A 237 -3.45 -11.98 5.20
C ALA A 237 -2.66 -11.23 4.12
N SER A 238 -2.02 -10.11 4.47
CA SER A 238 -1.25 -9.30 3.52
C SER A 238 0.19 -9.77 3.41
N SER A 239 0.86 -9.52 2.27
CA SER A 239 2.31 -9.73 2.15
C SER A 239 3.06 -8.41 1.96
N ALA A 240 2.35 -7.28 1.88
CA ALA A 240 2.89 -5.92 1.92
C ALA A 240 1.80 -4.95 2.37
N LEU A 241 2.19 -3.77 2.85
CA LEU A 241 1.27 -2.72 3.28
C LEU A 241 1.44 -1.48 2.39
N PHE A 242 0.31 -0.90 1.97
CA PHE A 242 0.29 0.21 1.02
C PHE A 242 -0.45 1.44 1.58
N PRO A 243 0.05 2.04 2.69
CA PRO A 243 -0.58 3.24 3.25
C PRO A 243 -0.49 4.41 2.30
N SER A 244 -1.42 5.36 2.41
CA SER A 244 -1.43 6.57 1.59
C SER A 244 -0.80 7.74 2.34
N ILE A 245 0.17 8.39 1.70
CA ILE A 245 0.81 9.62 2.23
C ILE A 245 0.55 10.82 1.30
N TYR A 246 -0.57 10.81 0.58
CA TYR A 246 -0.97 11.91 -0.29
C TYR A 246 -1.09 13.20 0.52
N LEU A 247 -0.28 14.21 0.20
CA LEU A 247 -0.35 15.48 0.90
C LEU A 247 -1.65 16.22 0.60
N PRO A 248 -2.38 16.65 1.63
CA PRO A 248 -3.59 17.46 1.40
C PRO A 248 -3.25 18.84 0.83
N PRO A 249 -4.25 19.59 0.34
CA PRO A 249 -4.01 20.93 -0.16
C PRO A 249 -3.31 21.81 0.90
N ARG A 250 -2.41 22.66 0.46
CA ARG A 250 -1.62 23.54 1.36
C ARG A 250 -2.49 24.43 2.27
N LEU A 251 -3.69 24.77 1.79
CA LEU A 251 -4.65 25.54 2.61
C LEU A 251 -5.19 24.74 3.80
N ARG A 252 -5.13 23.40 3.70
CA ARG A 252 -5.61 22.50 4.77
C ARG A 252 -4.49 21.99 5.67
N LEU A 253 -3.25 21.96 5.18
CA LEU A 253 -2.11 21.52 5.98
C LEU A 253 -0.87 22.28 5.53
N PRO A 254 -0.39 23.23 6.35
CA PRO A 254 0.84 23.97 6.04
C PRO A 254 2.05 23.06 5.86
N PRO A 255 3.02 23.44 5.02
CA PRO A 255 4.23 22.63 4.78
C PRO A 255 4.98 22.23 6.05
N THR A 256 4.97 23.07 7.09
CA THR A 256 5.62 22.77 8.38
C THR A 256 5.07 21.53 9.06
N HIS A 257 3.90 21.07 8.67
CA HIS A 257 3.24 19.90 9.26
C HIS A 257 3.28 18.66 8.37
N HIS A 258 3.82 18.75 7.13
CA HIS A 258 3.83 17.62 6.19
C HIS A 258 4.64 16.44 6.76
N GLN A 259 5.76 16.73 7.40
CA GLN A 259 6.62 15.69 7.99
C GLN A 259 5.86 14.86 9.04
N ALA A 260 5.23 15.54 10.00
CA ALA A 260 4.43 14.87 11.04
C ALA A 260 3.25 14.12 10.42
N PHE A 261 2.59 14.69 9.42
CA PHE A 261 1.50 14.02 8.70
C PHE A 261 1.96 12.69 8.11
N VAL A 262 3.09 12.67 7.48
CA VAL A 262 3.64 11.46 6.86
C VAL A 262 4.16 10.48 7.92
N UNK A 263 4.82 10.90 8.98
CA UNK A 263 5.29 10.25 9.88
C UNK A 263 4.49 9.43 10.45
N TYR A 264 3.52 9.95 11.04
CA TYR A 264 2.63 9.10 11.84
C TYR A 264 1.82 8.09 11.01
N ARG A 265 1.54 8.40 9.74
CA ARG A 265 0.91 7.44 8.81
C ARG A 265 1.78 6.20 8.61
N LEU A 266 3.07 6.43 8.42
CA LEU A 266 4.03 5.33 8.22
C LEU A 266 4.31 4.59 9.53
N GLU A 267 4.38 5.32 10.65
CA GLU A 267 4.56 4.70 11.98
C GLU A 267 3.44 3.70 12.25
N GLU A 268 2.19 4.07 11.95
CA GLU A 268 1.06 3.16 12.10
C GLU A 268 1.20 1.93 11.20
N ALA A 269 1.70 2.11 9.97
CA ALA A 269 1.95 0.98 9.08
C ALA A 269 3.03 0.05 9.67
N PHE A 270 4.09 0.61 10.23
CA PHE A 270 5.12 -0.21 10.88
C PHE A 270 4.59 -0.91 12.14
N ARG A 271 3.69 -0.25 12.88
CA ARG A 271 3.09 -0.87 14.07
C ARG A 271 2.32 -2.15 13.71
N VAL A 272 1.52 -2.10 12.63
CA VAL A 272 0.71 -3.28 12.24
C VAL A 272 1.49 -4.27 11.37
N ALA A 273 2.65 -3.89 10.85
CA ALA A 273 3.45 -4.75 9.94
C ALA A 273 3.94 -6.05 10.60
N LEU A 274 3.95 -6.10 11.94
CA LEU A 274 4.34 -7.30 12.69
C LEU A 274 3.18 -8.25 12.96
N ALA A 275 1.94 -7.81 12.73
CA ALA A 275 0.75 -8.57 13.12
C ALA A 275 0.62 -9.86 12.29
N GLY A 276 0.76 -11.01 12.95
CA GLY A 276 0.60 -12.33 12.33
C GLY A 276 1.76 -12.78 11.46
N HIS A 277 2.92 -12.12 11.56
CA HIS A 277 4.08 -12.45 10.73
C HIS A 277 5.35 -12.61 11.58
N PRO A 278 6.21 -13.57 11.25
CA PRO A 278 7.51 -13.71 11.94
C PRO A 278 8.49 -12.58 11.59
N HIS A 279 8.25 -11.89 10.46
CA HIS A 279 9.05 -10.73 10.03
C HIS A 279 8.11 -9.60 9.65
N PRO A 280 8.50 -8.33 9.90
CA PRO A 280 7.64 -7.21 9.52
C PRO A 280 7.35 -7.20 8.01
N LEU A 281 6.10 -6.94 7.68
CA LEU A 281 5.72 -6.74 6.28
C LEU A 281 6.43 -5.53 5.69
N PRO A 282 6.85 -5.59 4.41
CA PRO A 282 7.37 -4.39 3.75
C PRO A 282 6.29 -3.34 3.60
N VAL A 283 6.66 -2.09 3.87
CA VAL A 283 5.77 -0.93 3.75
C VAL A 283 6.17 -0.16 2.50
N LEU A 284 5.23 0.04 1.58
CA LEU A 284 5.41 0.82 0.34
C LEU A 284 4.31 1.88 0.28
N ALA A 285 4.65 3.10 0.64
CA ALA A 285 3.67 4.17 0.72
C ALA A 285 3.25 4.66 -0.66
N TYR A 286 1.95 4.86 -0.86
CA TYR A 286 1.45 5.54 -2.07
C TYR A 286 1.57 7.04 -1.88
N ALA A 287 2.24 7.69 -2.85
CA ALA A 287 2.43 9.13 -2.90
C ALA A 287 1.98 9.67 -4.26
N ARG A 288 1.58 10.95 -4.31
CA ARG A 288 1.28 11.64 -5.57
C ARG A 288 2.43 12.56 -5.94
N LEU A 289 2.46 12.95 -7.22
CA LEU A 289 3.40 13.98 -7.68
C LEU A 289 2.90 15.39 -7.37
N THR A 290 1.61 15.52 -7.04
CA THR A 290 0.95 16.81 -6.81
C THR A 290 0.24 16.81 -5.47
N HIS A 291 0.02 17.97 -4.91
CA HIS A 291 -0.90 18.13 -3.79
C HIS A 291 -2.30 17.72 -4.24
N TRP A 292 -3.06 17.08 -3.34
CA TRP A 292 -4.41 16.62 -3.64
C TRP A 292 -5.26 17.78 -4.16
N SER A 293 -5.91 17.59 -5.30
CA SER A 293 -6.83 18.51 -5.97
C SER A 293 -6.25 19.86 -6.43
N SER A 294 -4.93 20.05 -6.43
CA SER A 294 -4.36 21.32 -6.88
C SER A 294 -3.67 21.26 -8.25
N GLY A 295 -3.31 20.06 -8.72
CA GLY A 295 -2.55 19.91 -9.96
C GLY A 295 -1.12 20.48 -9.91
N ARG A 296 -0.73 21.09 -8.79
CA ARG A 296 0.61 21.68 -8.61
C ARG A 296 1.57 20.60 -8.15
N PHE A 297 2.67 20.44 -8.86
CA PHE A 297 3.73 19.49 -8.50
C PHE A 297 4.32 19.79 -7.12
N LEU A 298 4.72 18.72 -6.43
CA LEU A 298 5.39 18.82 -5.14
C LEU A 298 6.75 19.48 -5.30
N SER A 299 7.07 20.39 -4.39
CA SER A 299 8.39 21.03 -4.34
C SER A 299 9.43 20.02 -3.82
N GLN A 300 10.71 20.39 -3.90
CA GLN A 300 11.78 19.56 -3.33
C GLN A 300 11.55 19.35 -1.82
N ASP A 301 11.14 20.40 -1.10
CA ASP A 301 10.83 20.27 0.33
C ASP A 301 9.68 19.28 0.58
N ASP A 302 8.63 19.33 -0.25
CA ASP A 302 7.54 18.37 -0.16
C ASP A 302 8.05 16.92 -0.40
N LEU A 303 9.00 16.72 -1.32
CA LEU A 303 9.59 15.40 -1.59
C LEU A 303 10.40 14.91 -0.38
N VAL A 304 11.13 15.81 0.31
CA VAL A 304 11.83 15.47 1.56
C VAL A 304 10.80 15.00 2.60
N GLN A 305 9.69 15.73 2.72
CA GLN A 305 8.65 15.44 3.72
C GLN A 305 7.82 14.18 3.39
N THR A 306 7.89 13.67 2.17
CA THR A 306 7.15 12.45 1.78
C THR A 306 8.11 11.29 1.50
N ILE A 307 8.80 11.30 0.37
CA ILE A 307 9.73 10.23 -0.02
C ILE A 307 10.88 10.12 0.99
N GLY A 308 11.42 11.27 1.41
CA GLY A 308 12.53 11.30 2.37
C GLY A 308 12.16 10.73 3.72
N VAL A 309 10.99 11.09 4.26
CA VAL A 309 10.48 10.52 5.52
C VAL A 309 10.30 9.01 5.38
N GLY A 310 9.71 8.54 4.27
CA GLY A 310 9.52 7.11 4.03
C GLY A 310 10.85 6.35 4.05
N ALA A 311 11.84 6.87 3.33
CA ALA A 311 13.18 6.27 3.31
C ALA A 311 13.82 6.27 4.69
N ALA A 312 13.74 7.39 5.42
CA ALA A 312 14.36 7.56 6.73
C ALA A 312 13.70 6.68 7.82
N LEU A 313 12.42 6.32 7.65
CA LEU A 313 11.73 5.39 8.55
C LEU A 313 12.02 3.91 8.22
N GLY A 314 12.72 3.63 7.11
CA GLY A 314 13.03 2.27 6.71
C GLY A 314 11.93 1.58 5.91
N ALA A 315 11.09 2.36 5.23
CA ALA A 315 10.12 1.79 4.29
C ALA A 315 10.85 1.06 3.15
N ALA A 316 10.19 0.08 2.56
CA ALA A 316 10.73 -0.65 1.40
C ALA A 316 10.72 0.22 0.13
N GLY A 317 9.85 1.22 0.10
CA GLY A 317 9.78 2.12 -1.03
C GLY A 317 8.55 3.01 -1.03
N VAL A 318 8.39 3.70 -2.15
CA VAL A 318 7.23 4.55 -2.41
C VAL A 318 6.67 4.22 -3.80
N VAL A 319 5.35 4.21 -3.93
CA VAL A 319 4.66 4.04 -5.20
C VAL A 319 4.10 5.40 -5.61
N LEU A 320 4.59 5.93 -6.72
CA LEU A 320 4.17 7.23 -7.25
C LEU A 320 2.93 7.00 -8.13
N TRP A 321 1.78 7.43 -7.64
CA TRP A 321 0.50 7.23 -8.32
C TRP A 321 0.02 8.52 -8.98
N GLY A 322 -0.60 8.38 -10.14
CA GLY A 322 -1.28 9.45 -10.84
C GLY A 322 -2.29 8.91 -11.84
N ASP A 323 -3.17 9.78 -12.27
CA ASP A 323 -4.21 9.43 -13.24
C ASP A 323 -3.82 9.86 -14.68
N LEU A 324 -4.76 9.69 -15.62
CA LEU A 324 -4.52 9.97 -17.03
C LEU A 324 -4.28 11.46 -17.33
N SER A 325 -4.56 12.37 -16.40
CA SER A 325 -4.32 13.81 -16.64
C SER A 325 -2.85 14.10 -16.94
N PHE A 326 -1.93 13.33 -16.33
CA PHE A 326 -0.48 13.52 -16.55
C PHE A 326 0.00 13.19 -17.97
N SER A 327 -0.82 12.47 -18.77
CA SER A 327 -0.47 12.08 -20.14
C SER A 327 -1.58 12.41 -21.14
N SER A 328 -2.44 13.36 -20.79
CA SER A 328 -3.63 13.71 -21.58
C SER A 328 -3.30 14.54 -22.84
N SER A 329 -2.17 15.23 -22.85
CA SER A 329 -1.74 16.05 -23.99
C SER A 329 -0.21 16.07 -24.07
N GLU A 330 0.30 16.54 -25.20
CA GLU A 330 1.76 16.74 -25.39
C GLU A 330 2.31 17.71 -24.34
N GLU A 331 1.57 18.79 -24.06
CA GLU A 331 1.95 19.81 -23.06
C GLU A 331 2.08 19.19 -21.67
N GLU A 332 1.12 18.35 -21.27
CA GLU A 332 1.16 17.70 -19.95
C GLU A 332 2.33 16.70 -19.88
N CYS A 333 2.63 16.00 -20.97
CA CYS A 333 3.80 15.10 -21.01
C CYS A 333 5.11 15.88 -20.85
N TRP A 334 5.23 17.04 -21.51
CA TRP A 334 6.43 17.89 -21.34
C TRP A 334 6.49 18.49 -19.94
N ARG A 335 5.37 18.92 -19.35
CA ARG A 335 5.33 19.38 -17.95
C ARG A 335 5.83 18.27 -17.01
N LEU A 336 5.37 17.05 -17.24
CA LEU A 336 5.80 15.89 -16.46
C LEU A 336 7.29 15.62 -16.64
N TYR A 337 7.77 15.67 -17.89
CA TYR A 337 9.19 15.49 -18.21
C TYR A 337 10.06 16.53 -17.48
N ASP A 338 9.67 17.81 -17.55
CA ASP A 338 10.43 18.89 -16.90
C ASP A 338 10.50 18.69 -15.40
N TYR A 339 9.38 18.29 -14.77
CA TYR A 339 9.34 18.01 -13.35
C TYR A 339 10.22 16.79 -12.99
N LEU A 340 10.15 15.74 -13.80
CA LEU A 340 10.98 14.54 -13.60
C LEU A 340 12.47 14.88 -13.66
N VAL A 341 12.89 15.61 -14.67
CA VAL A 341 14.32 15.90 -14.90
C VAL A 341 14.82 16.98 -13.93
N GLY A 342 13.98 18.00 -13.66
CA GLY A 342 14.38 19.17 -12.88
C GLY A 342 14.24 19.03 -11.37
N THR A 343 13.32 18.17 -10.89
CA THR A 343 13.00 18.14 -9.45
C THR A 343 12.96 16.73 -8.90
N LEU A 344 12.05 15.89 -9.39
CA LEU A 344 11.80 14.56 -8.81
C LEU A 344 13.00 13.64 -9.00
N GLY A 345 13.52 13.54 -10.23
CA GLY A 345 14.62 12.63 -10.58
C GLY A 345 15.89 12.87 -9.77
N PRO A 346 16.40 14.12 -9.72
CA PRO A 346 17.55 14.43 -8.87
C PRO A 346 17.34 14.03 -7.42
N TYR A 347 16.14 14.24 -6.88
CA TYR A 347 15.81 13.85 -5.51
C TYR A 347 15.79 12.34 -5.34
N VAL A 348 15.15 11.61 -6.26
CA VAL A 348 15.10 10.13 -6.23
C VAL A 348 16.50 9.55 -6.27
N ILE A 349 17.35 10.04 -7.16
CA ILE A 349 18.75 9.59 -7.26
C ILE A 349 19.48 9.81 -5.92
N ASN A 350 19.31 11.00 -5.33
CA ASN A 350 19.96 11.33 -4.06
C ASN A 350 19.52 10.35 -2.96
N VAL A 351 18.21 10.21 -2.72
CA VAL A 351 17.70 9.41 -1.60
C VAL A 351 17.97 7.91 -1.79
N THR A 352 17.84 7.38 -3.00
CA THR A 352 18.08 5.94 -3.24
C THR A 352 19.55 5.58 -3.11
N ARG A 353 20.46 6.43 -3.60
CA ARG A 353 21.90 6.22 -3.43
C ARG A 353 22.32 6.37 -1.97
N ALA A 354 21.76 7.33 -1.25
CA ALA A 354 22.03 7.50 0.18
C ALA A 354 21.52 6.30 0.99
N ALA A 355 20.33 5.80 0.68
CA ALA A 355 19.79 4.60 1.32
C ALA A 355 20.71 3.39 1.07
N MET A 356 21.21 3.24 -0.15
CA MET A 356 22.15 2.17 -0.51
C MET A 356 23.47 2.31 0.25
N ALA A 357 24.04 3.51 0.28
CA ALA A 357 25.30 3.79 0.99
C ALA A 357 25.14 3.47 2.49
N CYS A 358 24.07 3.95 3.10
CA CYS A 358 23.78 3.67 4.52
C CYS A 358 23.61 2.16 4.77
N SER A 359 22.83 1.48 3.94
CA SER A 359 22.61 0.03 4.06
C SER A 359 23.95 -0.72 4.03
N HIS A 360 24.82 -0.39 3.09
CA HIS A 360 26.14 -1.05 2.98
C HIS A 360 27.02 -0.73 4.18
N GLN A 361 27.09 0.53 4.61
CA GLN A 361 28.02 0.95 5.66
C GLN A 361 27.55 0.57 7.08
N ARG A 362 26.25 0.65 7.36
CA ARG A 362 25.70 0.39 8.70
C ARG A 362 25.16 -1.03 8.84
N CYS A 363 24.53 -1.56 7.79
CA CYS A 363 23.75 -2.80 7.84
C CYS A 363 24.38 -3.92 6.98
N HIS A 364 25.59 -3.69 6.45
CA HIS A 364 26.36 -4.65 5.63
C HIS A 364 25.56 -5.18 4.42
N GLY A 365 24.63 -4.36 3.90
CA GLY A 365 23.77 -4.76 2.80
C GLY A 365 22.65 -5.73 3.20
N GLN A 366 22.53 -6.06 4.49
CA GLN A 366 21.57 -7.05 5.00
C GLN A 366 20.34 -6.39 5.66
N GLY A 367 20.12 -5.09 5.41
CA GLY A 367 18.99 -4.38 6.00
C GLY A 367 18.88 -2.98 5.48
N ARG A 368 17.80 -2.32 5.89
CA ARG A 368 17.53 -0.91 5.58
C ARG A 368 17.93 -0.05 6.77
N CYS A 369 18.46 1.13 6.49
CA CYS A 369 18.63 2.14 7.52
C CYS A 369 17.25 2.71 7.90
N ALA A 370 17.08 2.94 9.21
CA ALA A 370 15.86 3.58 9.73
C ALA A 370 16.26 4.50 10.88
N TRP A 371 15.54 5.60 11.06
CA TRP A 371 15.79 6.50 12.19
C TRP A 371 15.90 5.69 13.49
N ARG A 372 16.94 6.00 14.26
CA ARG A 372 17.14 5.39 15.59
C ARG A 372 16.05 5.88 16.54
N ASP A 373 15.73 7.15 16.46
CA ASP A 373 14.73 7.82 17.29
C ASP A 373 13.77 8.57 16.35
N PRO A 374 12.57 8.05 16.12
CA PRO A 374 11.61 8.71 15.24
C PRO A 374 11.17 10.10 15.70
N GLU A 375 11.37 10.44 16.98
CA GLU A 375 11.06 11.77 17.49
C GLU A 375 12.10 12.83 17.06
N GLN A 376 13.30 12.38 16.67
CA GLN A 376 14.36 13.27 16.18
C GLN A 376 14.40 13.26 14.64
N MET A 377 13.33 13.76 14.04
CA MET A 377 13.10 13.72 12.58
C MET A 377 13.94 14.74 11.81
N GLU A 378 15.22 14.91 12.14
CA GLU A 378 16.08 15.92 11.52
C GLU A 378 17.06 15.35 10.48
N ALA A 379 17.40 14.07 10.61
CA ALA A 379 18.38 13.42 9.73
C ALA A 379 17.68 12.66 8.61
N PHE A 380 17.99 13.00 7.37
CA PHE A 380 17.43 12.31 6.20
C PHE A 380 18.49 11.49 5.49
N LEU A 381 18.06 10.48 4.74
CA LEU A 381 18.95 9.71 3.88
C LEU A 381 19.21 10.53 2.61
N HIS A 382 20.19 11.44 2.73
CA HIS A 382 20.67 12.26 1.62
C HIS A 382 22.17 12.02 1.44
N LEU A 383 22.65 12.09 0.20
CA LEU A 383 24.07 11.94 -0.09
C LEU A 383 24.87 13.01 0.67
N GLN A 384 25.89 12.54 1.37
CA GLN A 384 26.76 13.42 2.16
C GLN A 384 28.03 13.74 1.36
N PRO A 385 28.65 14.89 1.61
CA PRO A 385 29.97 15.16 1.05
C PRO A 385 30.95 14.03 1.41
N HIS A 386 31.87 13.75 0.52
CA HIS A 386 32.83 12.66 0.71
C HIS A 386 33.58 12.84 2.05
N GLY A 387 33.60 11.78 2.84
CA GLY A 387 34.35 11.74 4.10
C GLY A 387 33.69 12.39 5.29
N SER A 388 32.37 12.68 5.25
CA SER A 388 31.65 13.19 6.41
C SER A 388 31.63 12.16 7.54
N PRO A 389 32.32 12.39 8.66
CA PRO A 389 32.28 11.46 9.80
C PRO A 389 30.86 11.44 10.39
N GLY A 390 30.38 10.27 10.77
CA GLY A 390 29.08 10.14 11.47
C GLY A 390 27.87 10.32 10.57
N ALA A 391 28.02 10.26 9.25
CA ALA A 391 26.94 10.50 8.29
C ALA A 391 25.66 9.70 8.57
N TRP A 392 25.82 8.48 9.14
CA TRP A 392 24.68 7.58 9.34
C TRP A 392 24.46 7.24 10.84
N GLU A 393 24.99 8.04 11.77
CA GLU A 393 24.89 7.78 13.22
C GLU A 393 23.45 7.84 13.74
N SER A 394 22.62 8.68 13.11
CA SER A 394 21.20 8.82 13.44
C SER A 394 20.34 7.63 13.00
N PHE A 395 20.95 6.63 12.34
CA PHE A 395 20.20 5.50 11.78
C PHE A 395 20.59 4.19 12.46
N SER A 396 19.62 3.29 12.61
CA SER A 396 19.74 1.90 13.02
C SER A 396 19.36 1.00 11.82
N CYS A 397 19.52 -0.32 11.98
CA CYS A 397 19.23 -1.25 10.90
C CYS A 397 17.89 -1.97 11.12
N ARG A 398 17.06 -2.00 10.09
CA ARG A 398 15.92 -2.93 9.96
C ARG A 398 16.38 -4.07 9.06
N CYS A 399 16.65 -5.21 9.66
CA CYS A 399 17.25 -6.35 8.97
C CYS A 399 16.27 -7.00 7.99
N TYR A 400 16.81 -7.49 6.86
CA TYR A 400 16.05 -8.36 5.94
C TYR A 400 15.82 -9.72 6.58
N ARG A 401 14.96 -10.53 5.96
CA ARG A 401 14.65 -11.88 6.44
C ARG A 401 15.94 -12.69 6.59
N GLY A 402 16.07 -13.34 7.73
CA GLY A 402 17.24 -14.16 8.05
C GLY A 402 18.33 -13.44 8.82
N GLY A 403 18.31 -12.10 8.87
CA GLY A 403 19.31 -11.32 9.60
C GLY A 403 18.78 -10.80 10.93
N ALA A 404 19.70 -10.62 11.88
CA ALA A 404 19.42 -10.09 13.22
C ALA A 404 20.62 -9.28 13.73
N GLY A 405 20.44 -8.67 14.90
CA GLY A 405 21.46 -7.86 15.55
C GLY A 405 21.51 -6.43 15.02
N PRO A 406 22.31 -5.59 15.66
CA PRO A 406 22.35 -4.15 15.37
C PRO A 406 22.89 -3.81 13.96
N THR A 407 23.62 -4.74 13.33
CA THR A 407 24.20 -4.55 11.98
C THR A 407 23.70 -5.61 10.99
N CYS A 408 22.72 -6.44 11.39
CA CYS A 408 22.11 -7.49 10.57
C CYS A 408 23.06 -8.63 10.17
N GLN A 409 24.20 -8.76 10.84
CA GLN A 409 25.19 -9.80 10.56
C GLN A 409 24.95 -11.10 11.32
N GLU A 410 24.15 -11.05 12.39
CA GLU A 410 23.85 -12.22 13.19
C GLU A 410 22.77 -13.04 12.48
N PRO A 411 22.92 -14.37 12.43
CA PRO A 411 21.82 -15.20 11.93
C PRO A 411 20.67 -15.15 12.95
N ARG A 412 19.45 -15.04 12.45
CA ARG A 412 18.28 -15.09 13.34
C ARG A 412 18.14 -16.52 13.84
N PRO A 413 17.96 -16.74 15.15
CA PRO A 413 17.67 -18.08 15.63
C PRO A 413 16.44 -18.63 14.87
N GLU A 414 16.59 -19.79 14.26
CA GLU A 414 15.46 -20.46 13.64
C GLU A 414 14.45 -20.75 14.75
N GLU A 415 13.24 -20.24 14.62
CA GLU A 415 12.17 -20.66 15.50
C GLU A 415 11.97 -22.15 15.25
N ALA A 416 12.21 -22.95 16.28
CA ALA A 416 12.02 -24.39 16.23
C ALA A 416 10.55 -24.64 15.81
N ALA A 417 10.36 -25.27 14.67
CA ALA A 417 9.06 -25.60 14.11
C ALA A 417 8.27 -26.53 15.04
#